data_5e906b666b8502c5c2803c3670c9a8d3
#
_entry.id   5e906b666b8502c5c2803c3670c9a8d3
#
_cell.length_a   1.000
_cell.length_b   1.000
_cell.length_c   1.000
_cell.angle_alpha   90.00
_cell.angle_beta   90.00
_cell.angle_gamma   90.00
#
_symmetry.space_group_name_H-M   'P 1'
#
loop_
_entity.id
_entity.type
_entity.pdbx_description
1 polymer ?
#
loop_
_entity_poly.entity_id
_entity_poly.type
_entity_poly.pdbx_seq_one_letter_code
_entity_poly.pdbx_strand_id
1 'polypeptide(L)'
;MKRIALTLIIMAAFAFSMVSCGSGAGRKSAEAQADSTATTDSMAQKQIEEPEFDIVTSKGTMRVKLYSKTPKHRENFIRLVKEKYYDGIRFHRVIEGFMIQAGDPFSRDTAMIDMWGQGGPDYTVPAEFVNEYWHKKGALAAARRGDMANPTKASSGSQFYIVHDENACLHLDGQYTIFGEVVEGLNVIDRIARVDVDRYDRPMEDIFIKEIKAVEPKPLPKPEPADSTKTE
;
A
#
# COMPACT_ATOMS: atom_id res chain seq x y z
N MET A 1 21.42 17.76 -49.11
CA MET A 1 20.24 17.83 -49.98
C MET A 1 19.04 17.48 -49.12
N LYS A 2 18.41 18.47 -48.52
CA LYS A 2 17.08 19.02 -48.82
C LYS A 2 15.99 17.94 -48.92
N ARG A 3 15.06 17.89 -47.94
CA ARG A 3 13.67 18.29 -48.17
C ARG A 3 12.95 18.42 -46.81
N ILE A 4 12.55 19.65 -46.54
CA ILE A 4 11.59 20.12 -45.57
C ILE A 4 10.19 19.82 -46.15
N ALA A 5 9.28 19.30 -45.37
CA ALA A 5 7.85 19.33 -45.67
C ALA A 5 7.08 19.83 -44.45
N LEU A 6 6.60 21.02 -44.64
CA LEU A 6 5.69 21.83 -43.80
C LEU A 6 4.26 21.50 -44.25
N THR A 7 3.33 21.20 -43.36
CA THR A 7 1.88 21.21 -43.63
C THR A 7 1.15 21.54 -42.32
N LEU A 8 0.78 22.71 -42.16
CA LEU A 8 -0.51 23.44 -42.30
C LEU A 8 -1.62 23.03 -41.31
N ILE A 9 -1.91 24.04 -40.51
CA ILE A 9 -3.00 24.27 -39.55
C ILE A 9 -4.36 24.21 -40.24
N ILE A 10 -5.37 23.59 -39.64
CA ILE A 10 -6.80 23.94 -39.86
C ILE A 10 -7.46 24.14 -38.50
N MET A 11 -7.75 25.41 -38.22
CA MET A 11 -8.73 25.87 -37.25
C MET A 11 -10.14 25.65 -37.82
N ALA A 12 -11.04 25.07 -37.02
CA ALA A 12 -12.47 25.21 -37.25
C ALA A 12 -13.13 25.69 -35.95
N ALA A 13 -13.46 26.95 -35.95
CA ALA A 13 -14.35 27.58 -34.99
C ALA A 13 -15.81 27.21 -35.34
N PHE A 14 -16.61 26.81 -34.35
CA PHE A 14 -18.06 26.81 -34.48
C PHE A 14 -18.71 27.63 -33.38
N ALA A 15 -19.48 28.61 -33.81
CA ALA A 15 -20.14 29.63 -33.04
C ALA A 15 -21.50 29.15 -32.51
N PHE A 16 -21.75 29.49 -31.28
CA PHE A 16 -22.93 30.15 -30.69
C PHE A 16 -24.28 30.02 -31.36
N SER A 17 -25.29 29.49 -30.63
CA SER A 17 -26.68 29.90 -30.75
C SER A 17 -27.37 29.90 -29.40
N MET A 18 -27.63 31.09 -28.89
CA MET A 18 -28.59 31.40 -27.84
C MET A 18 -30.01 31.34 -28.40
N VAL A 19 -30.94 30.69 -27.71
CA VAL A 19 -32.37 31.00 -27.82
C VAL A 19 -32.95 31.16 -26.42
N SER A 20 -33.59 32.31 -26.26
CA SER A 20 -34.19 32.84 -25.05
C SER A 20 -35.73 32.66 -25.08
N CYS A 21 -36.31 32.72 -23.87
CA CYS A 21 -37.67 33.12 -23.50
C CYS A 21 -38.81 32.10 -23.58
N GLY A 22 -39.52 32.06 -22.44
CA GLY A 22 -40.93 31.64 -22.35
C GLY A 22 -41.43 31.55 -20.90
N SER A 23 -41.98 32.65 -20.40
CA SER A 23 -42.66 32.80 -19.11
C SER A 23 -44.00 32.03 -19.10
N GLY A 24 -44.35 31.48 -17.92
CA GLY A 24 -45.69 30.93 -17.70
C GLY A 24 -45.98 30.61 -16.24
N ALA A 25 -46.64 31.51 -15.55
CA ALA A 25 -47.12 31.34 -14.19
C ALA A 25 -48.28 30.34 -14.08
N GLY A 26 -48.30 29.56 -13.02
CA GLY A 26 -49.41 28.67 -12.67
C GLY A 26 -49.30 28.15 -11.27
N ARG A 27 -49.84 28.88 -10.31
CA ARG A 27 -50.08 28.48 -8.92
C ARG A 27 -51.08 27.32 -8.88
N LYS A 28 -50.78 26.23 -8.16
CA LYS A 28 -51.76 25.48 -7.33
C LYS A 28 -51.01 24.72 -6.25
N SER A 29 -51.30 25.10 -5.00
CA SER A 29 -51.00 24.43 -3.76
C SER A 29 -51.74 23.07 -3.71
N ALA A 30 -51.02 22.02 -3.36
CA ALA A 30 -51.54 20.82 -2.76
C ALA A 30 -50.56 20.39 -1.68
N GLU A 31 -50.97 20.57 -0.43
CA GLU A 31 -50.37 19.92 0.71
C GLU A 31 -50.48 18.41 0.53
N ALA A 32 -49.32 17.75 0.51
CA ALA A 32 -49.25 16.31 0.77
C ALA A 32 -48.22 16.13 1.88
N GLN A 33 -48.71 15.66 3.00
CA GLN A 33 -47.92 15.21 4.14
C GLN A 33 -46.82 14.29 3.65
N ALA A 34 -45.58 14.77 3.76
CA ALA A 34 -44.42 13.89 3.66
C ALA A 34 -44.32 13.15 4.97
N ASP A 35 -44.64 11.91 4.95
CA ASP A 35 -44.24 10.90 5.90
C ASP A 35 -42.69 10.89 5.90
N SER A 36 -42.13 11.55 6.89
CA SER A 36 -40.69 11.50 7.17
C SER A 36 -40.37 10.19 7.88
N THR A 37 -40.45 9.08 7.15
CA THR A 37 -39.66 7.92 7.49
C THR A 37 -38.19 8.34 7.24
N ALA A 38 -37.60 8.87 8.29
CA ALA A 38 -36.15 8.94 8.38
C ALA A 38 -35.62 7.52 8.17
N THR A 39 -35.29 7.23 6.94
CA THR A 39 -34.33 6.18 6.63
C THR A 39 -33.04 6.67 7.27
N THR A 40 -32.88 6.34 8.54
CA THR A 40 -31.58 6.28 9.19
C THR A 40 -30.85 5.21 8.41
N ASP A 41 -30.39 5.60 7.23
CA ASP A 41 -29.41 4.86 6.50
C ASP A 41 -28.20 4.80 7.43
N SER A 42 -28.18 3.74 8.18
CA SER A 42 -27.02 3.20 8.80
C SER A 42 -25.99 3.05 7.67
N MET A 43 -25.34 4.15 7.34
CA MET A 43 -23.96 4.14 6.94
C MET A 43 -23.23 3.56 8.14
N ALA A 44 -23.39 2.25 8.33
CA ALA A 44 -22.40 1.47 9.02
C ALA A 44 -21.09 1.97 8.42
N GLN A 45 -20.39 2.82 9.16
CA GLN A 45 -19.00 3.15 8.88
C GLN A 45 -18.37 1.79 8.69
N LYS A 46 -18.20 1.41 7.42
CA LYS A 46 -17.41 0.25 7.05
C LYS A 46 -16.08 0.55 7.72
N GLN A 47 -15.88 -0.03 8.91
CA GLN A 47 -14.63 0.11 9.63
C GLN A 47 -13.59 -0.20 8.58
N ILE A 48 -12.76 0.80 8.29
CA ILE A 48 -11.72 0.64 7.29
C ILE A 48 -10.77 -0.33 7.94
N GLU A 49 -10.96 -1.61 7.63
CA GLU A 49 -10.22 -2.70 8.24
C GLU A 49 -8.74 -2.51 7.92
N GLU A 50 -7.92 -2.60 8.94
CA GLU A 50 -6.48 -2.71 8.84
C GLU A 50 -6.12 -4.20 8.91
N PRO A 51 -6.18 -4.91 7.77
CA PRO A 51 -6.03 -6.36 7.76
C PRO A 51 -4.61 -6.76 8.12
N GLU A 52 -4.51 -7.92 8.76
CA GLU A 52 -3.23 -8.51 9.15
C GLU A 52 -2.84 -9.67 8.23
N PHE A 53 -1.53 -9.82 8.03
CA PHE A 53 -0.93 -10.88 7.22
C PHE A 53 0.28 -11.47 7.92
N ASP A 54 0.41 -12.78 7.89
CA ASP A 54 1.62 -13.48 8.31
C ASP A 54 2.57 -13.63 7.12
N ILE A 55 3.73 -12.96 7.19
CA ILE A 55 4.85 -13.17 6.27
C ILE A 55 5.69 -14.30 6.83
N VAL A 56 5.52 -15.50 6.27
CA VAL A 56 6.25 -16.71 6.67
C VAL A 56 7.54 -16.79 5.91
N THR A 57 8.67 -16.68 6.60
CA THR A 57 10.00 -16.71 5.99
C THR A 57 10.81 -17.94 6.39
N SER A 58 11.98 -18.14 5.78
CA SER A 58 12.93 -19.17 6.20
C SER A 58 13.53 -18.92 7.60
N LYS A 59 13.42 -17.69 8.13
CA LYS A 59 13.96 -17.28 9.44
C LYS A 59 12.88 -17.12 10.52
N GLY A 60 11.61 -17.31 10.18
CA GLY A 60 10.46 -17.19 11.09
C GLY A 60 9.31 -16.39 10.48
N THR A 61 8.27 -16.16 11.26
CA THR A 61 7.06 -15.45 10.83
C THR A 61 7.02 -14.06 11.42
N MET A 62 6.66 -13.09 10.58
CA MET A 62 6.35 -11.71 10.98
C MET A 62 4.89 -11.45 10.66
N ARG A 63 4.11 -10.97 11.62
CA ARG A 63 2.76 -10.50 11.38
C ARG A 63 2.80 -9.03 11.06
N VAL A 64 2.26 -8.64 9.93
CA VAL A 64 2.14 -7.25 9.49
C VAL A 64 0.69 -6.82 9.49
N LYS A 65 0.44 -5.61 9.95
CA LYS A 65 -0.84 -4.91 9.84
C LYS A 65 -0.73 -3.85 8.75
N LEU A 66 -1.69 -3.80 7.84
CA LEU A 66 -1.72 -2.80 6.76
C LEU A 66 -2.56 -1.59 7.18
N TYR A 67 -2.07 -0.40 6.85
CA TYR A 67 -2.70 0.84 7.26
C TYR A 67 -3.88 1.25 6.36
N SER A 68 -4.89 1.85 6.98
CA SER A 68 -6.10 2.30 6.32
C SER A 68 -5.90 3.55 5.46
N LYS A 69 -5.00 4.46 5.88
CA LYS A 69 -4.75 5.75 5.20
C LYS A 69 -3.87 5.65 3.95
N THR A 70 -3.40 4.46 3.59
CA THR A 70 -2.65 4.19 2.35
C THR A 70 -3.37 3.14 1.50
N PRO A 71 -4.59 3.42 1.03
CA PRO A 71 -5.47 2.41 0.43
C PRO A 71 -4.88 1.80 -0.86
N LYS A 72 -4.19 2.58 -1.69
CA LYS A 72 -3.61 2.06 -2.95
C LYS A 72 -2.52 1.02 -2.69
N HIS A 73 -1.62 1.30 -1.73
CA HIS A 73 -0.57 0.35 -1.34
C HIS A 73 -1.15 -0.87 -0.66
N ARG A 74 -2.12 -0.68 0.25
CA ARG A 74 -2.84 -1.76 0.92
C ARG A 74 -3.52 -2.69 -0.08
N GLU A 75 -4.33 -2.17 -0.98
CA GLU A 75 -5.07 -2.95 -1.97
C GLU A 75 -4.12 -3.68 -2.93
N ASN A 76 -3.05 -3.01 -3.35
CA ASN A 76 -2.02 -3.60 -4.20
C ASN A 76 -1.34 -4.78 -3.49
N PHE A 77 -0.92 -4.61 -2.23
CA PHE A 77 -0.30 -5.68 -1.45
C PHE A 77 -1.24 -6.87 -1.27
N ILE A 78 -2.52 -6.62 -0.91
CA ILE A 78 -3.55 -7.65 -0.75
C ILE A 78 -3.74 -8.45 -2.05
N ARG A 79 -3.78 -7.76 -3.19
CA ARG A 79 -3.92 -8.40 -4.51
C ARG A 79 -2.74 -9.31 -4.81
N LEU A 80 -1.51 -8.84 -4.63
CA LEU A 80 -0.29 -9.62 -4.85
C LEU A 80 -0.19 -10.82 -3.91
N VAL A 81 -0.64 -10.69 -2.66
CA VAL A 81 -0.74 -11.82 -1.72
C VAL A 81 -1.72 -12.88 -2.22
N LYS A 82 -2.91 -12.48 -2.67
CA LYS A 82 -3.91 -13.40 -3.25
C LYS A 82 -3.39 -14.13 -4.50
N GLU A 83 -2.58 -13.46 -5.29
CA GLU A 83 -1.92 -14.00 -6.49
C GLU A 83 -0.69 -14.87 -6.15
N LYS A 84 -0.35 -15.02 -4.86
CA LYS A 84 0.87 -15.71 -4.39
C LYS A 84 2.16 -15.13 -5.00
N TYR A 85 2.11 -13.84 -5.34
CA TYR A 85 3.21 -13.17 -6.01
C TYR A 85 4.50 -13.17 -5.19
N TYR A 86 4.41 -13.22 -3.87
CA TYR A 86 5.59 -13.16 -2.99
C TYR A 86 6.22 -14.52 -2.68
N ASP A 87 5.57 -15.62 -3.04
CA ASP A 87 6.04 -16.96 -2.73
C ASP A 87 7.39 -17.22 -3.42
N GLY A 88 8.39 -17.66 -2.64
CA GLY A 88 9.74 -17.91 -3.12
C GLY A 88 10.62 -16.69 -3.35
N ILE A 89 10.11 -15.46 -3.18
CA ILE A 89 10.89 -14.23 -3.31
C ILE A 89 11.87 -14.11 -2.15
N ARG A 90 13.15 -13.76 -2.46
CA ARG A 90 14.20 -13.58 -1.46
C ARG A 90 14.24 -12.16 -0.92
N PHE A 91 14.78 -12.02 0.28
CA PHE A 91 15.31 -10.77 0.78
C PHE A 91 16.63 -10.50 0.05
N HIS A 92 16.57 -9.71 -1.00
CA HIS A 92 17.68 -9.48 -1.92
C HIS A 92 18.62 -8.36 -1.47
N ARG A 93 18.23 -7.57 -0.46
CA ARG A 93 19.06 -6.53 0.14
C ARG A 93 18.78 -6.43 1.64
N VAL A 94 19.83 -6.59 2.43
CA VAL A 94 19.76 -6.59 3.90
C VAL A 94 20.90 -5.75 4.44
N ILE A 95 20.57 -4.74 5.24
CA ILE A 95 21.57 -3.89 5.89
C ILE A 95 21.25 -3.85 7.39
N GLU A 96 22.13 -4.44 8.20
CA GLU A 96 22.04 -4.33 9.66
C GLU A 96 22.10 -2.87 10.09
N GLY A 97 21.26 -2.48 11.05
CA GLY A 97 21.15 -1.09 11.46
C GLY A 97 20.36 -0.20 10.49
N PHE A 98 19.72 -0.76 9.45
CA PHE A 98 18.90 0.02 8.51
C PHE A 98 17.59 -0.68 8.17
N MET A 99 17.57 -1.65 7.25
CA MET A 99 16.34 -2.31 6.78
C MET A 99 16.61 -3.67 6.14
N ILE A 100 15.53 -4.45 5.94
CA ILE A 100 15.51 -5.66 5.14
C ILE A 100 14.53 -5.48 3.97
N GLN A 101 14.95 -5.75 2.73
CA GLN A 101 14.17 -5.48 1.51
C GLN A 101 13.90 -6.75 0.72
N ALA A 102 12.65 -6.90 0.25
CA ALA A 102 12.15 -8.00 -0.55
C ALA A 102 11.18 -7.51 -1.64
N GLY A 103 10.49 -8.44 -2.31
CA GLY A 103 9.43 -8.11 -3.28
C GLY A 103 9.87 -8.08 -4.74
N ASP A 104 11.13 -8.39 -5.03
CA ASP A 104 11.64 -8.50 -6.39
C ASP A 104 11.43 -9.92 -6.96
N PRO A 105 10.64 -10.10 -8.03
CA PRO A 105 10.39 -11.41 -8.62
C PRO A 105 11.65 -12.07 -9.22
N PHE A 106 12.64 -11.28 -9.65
CA PHE A 106 13.91 -11.83 -10.16
C PHE A 106 14.69 -12.56 -9.07
N SER A 107 14.46 -12.20 -7.80
CA SER A 107 15.13 -12.84 -6.68
C SER A 107 14.70 -14.29 -6.40
N ARG A 108 13.71 -14.81 -7.13
CA ARG A 108 13.37 -16.24 -7.07
C ARG A 108 14.43 -17.11 -7.73
N ASP A 109 15.08 -16.59 -8.75
CA ASP A 109 16.09 -17.32 -9.53
C ASP A 109 17.48 -16.77 -9.22
N THR A 110 18.36 -17.65 -8.74
CA THR A 110 19.76 -17.32 -8.48
C THR A 110 20.55 -17.03 -9.74
N ALA A 111 20.13 -17.56 -10.91
CA ALA A 111 20.72 -17.20 -12.20
C ALA A 111 20.49 -15.73 -12.57
N MET A 112 19.48 -15.08 -11.97
CA MET A 112 19.15 -13.68 -12.19
C MET A 112 19.80 -12.73 -11.16
N ILE A 113 20.82 -13.19 -10.42
CA ILE A 113 21.38 -12.43 -9.29
C ILE A 113 21.84 -11.02 -9.65
N ASP A 114 22.35 -10.80 -10.87
CA ASP A 114 22.79 -9.49 -11.35
C ASP A 114 21.61 -8.52 -11.61
N MET A 115 20.39 -9.04 -11.70
CA MET A 115 19.16 -8.28 -11.90
C MET A 115 18.36 -8.07 -10.61
N TRP A 116 18.79 -8.65 -9.50
CA TRP A 116 18.07 -8.50 -8.23
C TRP A 116 18.00 -7.05 -7.80
N GLY A 117 16.83 -6.65 -7.33
CA GLY A 117 16.48 -5.27 -6.99
C GLY A 117 15.91 -4.45 -8.16
N GLN A 118 15.89 -5.01 -9.38
CA GLN A 118 15.40 -4.31 -10.57
C GLN A 118 14.02 -4.79 -11.03
N GLY A 119 13.55 -5.93 -10.53
CA GLY A 119 12.29 -6.55 -10.94
C GLY A 119 11.07 -5.94 -10.25
N GLY A 120 9.91 -6.27 -10.83
CA GLY A 120 8.59 -5.87 -10.35
C GLY A 120 7.55 -6.05 -11.44
N PRO A 121 6.27 -5.80 -11.14
CA PRO A 121 5.25 -5.69 -12.17
C PRO A 121 5.50 -4.43 -13.03
N ASP A 122 4.84 -4.36 -14.19
CA ASP A 122 4.96 -3.29 -15.18
C ASP A 122 4.26 -1.96 -14.82
N TYR A 123 3.87 -1.82 -13.55
CA TYR A 123 3.23 -0.62 -13.01
C TYR A 123 3.93 -0.13 -11.73
N THR A 124 3.64 1.11 -11.38
CA THR A 124 4.03 1.74 -10.10
C THR A 124 2.79 2.15 -9.32
N VAL A 125 2.92 2.29 -8.00
CA VAL A 125 1.86 2.77 -7.13
C VAL A 125 2.13 4.25 -6.79
N PRO A 126 1.19 5.19 -7.06
CA PRO A 126 1.36 6.58 -6.67
C PRO A 126 1.65 6.73 -5.19
N ALA A 127 2.55 7.64 -4.83
CA ALA A 127 2.92 7.87 -3.43
C ALA A 127 1.70 8.25 -2.57
N GLU A 128 1.68 7.74 -1.34
CA GLU A 128 0.66 8.04 -0.32
C GLU A 128 1.37 8.41 0.99
N PHE A 129 1.91 9.64 1.05
CA PHE A 129 2.61 10.11 2.25
C PHE A 129 1.59 10.53 3.32
N VAL A 130 1.75 9.98 4.51
CA VAL A 130 0.88 10.26 5.67
C VAL A 130 1.78 10.73 6.81
N ASN A 131 1.60 11.97 7.27
CA ASN A 131 2.46 12.61 8.26
C ASN A 131 2.50 11.90 9.62
N GLU A 132 1.49 11.08 9.92
CA GLU A 132 1.38 10.33 11.18
C GLU A 132 2.22 9.04 11.15
N TYR A 133 2.70 8.63 9.98
CA TYR A 133 3.48 7.42 9.80
C TYR A 133 4.96 7.76 9.63
N TRP A 134 5.81 7.17 10.45
CA TRP A 134 7.26 7.33 10.38
C TRP A 134 7.95 5.96 10.35
N HIS A 135 9.22 5.96 9.96
CA HIS A 135 10.03 4.76 9.80
C HIS A 135 10.51 4.19 11.15
N LYS A 136 9.58 3.91 12.08
CA LYS A 136 9.89 3.18 13.31
C LYS A 136 10.34 1.75 12.99
N LYS A 137 11.03 1.10 13.95
CA LYS A 137 11.37 -0.32 13.82
C LYS A 137 10.11 -1.15 13.51
N GLY A 138 10.19 -1.97 12.47
CA GLY A 138 9.07 -2.76 11.98
C GLY A 138 8.13 -2.05 11.01
N ALA A 139 8.32 -0.76 10.70
CA ALA A 139 7.54 -0.10 9.65
C ALA A 139 7.71 -0.82 8.31
N LEU A 140 6.59 -1.09 7.64
CA LEU A 140 6.52 -1.69 6.31
C LEU A 140 6.34 -0.58 5.29
N ALA A 141 7.34 -0.36 4.45
CA ALA A 141 7.37 0.72 3.49
C ALA A 141 7.65 0.22 2.07
N ALA A 142 7.13 0.93 1.09
CA ALA A 142 7.32 0.60 -0.31
C ALA A 142 8.66 1.13 -0.82
N ALA A 143 9.43 0.27 -1.50
CA ALA A 143 10.63 0.68 -2.19
C ALA A 143 10.27 1.51 -3.44
N ARG A 144 11.21 2.33 -3.92
CA ARG A 144 11.07 3.12 -5.15
C ARG A 144 12.40 3.42 -5.81
N ARG A 145 12.36 3.85 -7.06
CA ARG A 145 13.55 4.39 -7.74
C ARG A 145 13.92 5.76 -7.17
N GLY A 146 15.19 6.13 -7.28
CA GLY A 146 15.69 7.43 -6.85
C GLY A 146 15.06 8.61 -7.61
N ASP A 147 15.08 9.80 -7.00
CA ASP A 147 14.34 11.00 -7.44
C ASP A 147 14.66 11.44 -8.87
N MET A 148 15.91 11.28 -9.34
CA MET A 148 16.29 11.62 -10.71
C MET A 148 15.53 10.80 -11.77
N ALA A 149 15.29 9.51 -11.49
CA ALA A 149 14.57 8.61 -12.39
C ALA A 149 13.07 8.55 -12.09
N ASN A 150 12.65 9.10 -10.94
CA ASN A 150 11.28 9.00 -10.45
C ASN A 150 10.89 10.27 -9.64
N PRO A 151 10.73 11.42 -10.30
CA PRO A 151 10.43 12.68 -9.63
C PRO A 151 9.04 12.68 -8.94
N THR A 152 8.14 11.81 -9.36
CA THR A 152 6.81 11.63 -8.74
C THR A 152 6.85 10.83 -7.44
N LYS A 153 8.01 10.24 -7.10
CA LYS A 153 8.22 9.36 -5.95
C LYS A 153 7.25 8.16 -5.90
N ALA A 154 6.75 7.75 -7.08
CA ALA A 154 5.88 6.57 -7.18
C ALA A 154 6.62 5.32 -6.69
N SER A 155 5.92 4.49 -5.96
CA SER A 155 6.47 3.26 -5.39
C SER A 155 6.57 2.14 -6.41
N SER A 156 7.51 1.21 -6.18
CA SER A 156 7.51 -0.08 -6.87
C SER A 156 6.16 -0.77 -6.72
N GLY A 157 5.71 -1.47 -7.75
CA GLY A 157 4.48 -2.24 -7.69
C GLY A 157 4.55 -3.45 -6.75
N SER A 158 5.77 -3.91 -6.36
CA SER A 158 5.90 -5.10 -5.49
C SER A 158 7.00 -5.01 -4.45
N GLN A 159 8.09 -4.24 -4.68
CA GLN A 159 9.20 -4.22 -3.73
C GLN A 159 8.86 -3.41 -2.48
N PHE A 160 9.18 -3.96 -1.33
CA PHE A 160 8.99 -3.34 -0.02
C PHE A 160 10.21 -3.56 0.87
N TYR A 161 10.33 -2.77 1.91
CA TYR A 161 11.30 -2.99 2.98
C TYR A 161 10.65 -2.88 4.35
N ILE A 162 11.28 -3.54 5.32
CA ILE A 162 10.89 -3.48 6.73
C ILE A 162 12.05 -2.83 7.48
N VAL A 163 11.75 -1.82 8.26
CA VAL A 163 12.74 -1.06 9.02
C VAL A 163 13.33 -1.91 10.15
N HIS A 164 14.67 -1.98 10.24
CA HIS A 164 15.38 -2.60 11.34
C HIS A 164 15.75 -1.59 12.43
N ASP A 165 16.31 -0.42 12.04
CA ASP A 165 16.65 0.66 12.97
C ASP A 165 16.02 1.98 12.52
N GLU A 166 15.20 2.57 13.39
CA GLU A 166 14.47 3.81 13.12
C GLU A 166 15.39 5.01 12.95
N ASN A 167 16.49 5.10 13.74
CA ASN A 167 17.41 6.23 13.69
C ASN A 167 18.07 6.39 12.32
N ALA A 168 18.38 5.27 11.67
CA ALA A 168 18.96 5.29 10.34
C ALA A 168 17.93 5.64 9.24
N CYS A 169 16.63 5.55 9.53
CA CYS A 169 15.56 5.73 8.56
C CYS A 169 14.85 7.09 8.63
N LEU A 170 15.18 7.97 9.60
CA LEU A 170 14.51 9.27 9.78
C LEU A 170 14.48 10.13 8.51
N HIS A 171 15.53 10.08 7.69
CA HIS A 171 15.63 10.82 6.44
C HIS A 171 14.65 10.33 5.33
N LEU A 172 14.01 9.19 5.54
CA LEU A 172 13.03 8.59 4.61
C LEU A 172 11.60 9.05 4.89
N ASP A 173 11.34 9.68 6.04
CA ASP A 173 10.01 10.16 6.41
C ASP A 173 9.50 11.21 5.41
N GLY A 174 8.26 11.03 4.94
CA GLY A 174 7.67 11.85 3.89
C GLY A 174 8.30 11.68 2.50
N GLN A 175 9.26 10.74 2.34
CA GLN A 175 9.93 10.44 1.06
C GLN A 175 9.56 9.05 0.52
N TYR A 176 9.14 8.14 1.38
CA TYR A 176 8.71 6.79 1.05
C TYR A 176 7.35 6.52 1.69
N THR A 177 6.49 5.76 1.01
CA THR A 177 5.16 5.43 1.55
C THR A 177 5.29 4.28 2.55
N ILE A 178 4.93 4.56 3.79
CA ILE A 178 4.76 3.56 4.84
C ILE A 178 3.29 3.11 4.77
N PHE A 179 3.06 1.82 4.55
CA PHE A 179 1.70 1.30 4.36
C PHE A 179 1.30 0.21 5.36
N GLY A 180 2.15 -0.04 6.34
CA GLY A 180 1.89 -1.00 7.41
C GLY A 180 3.01 -1.06 8.45
N GLU A 181 2.89 -2.02 9.34
CA GLU A 181 3.88 -2.28 10.39
C GLU A 181 3.88 -3.75 10.81
N VAL A 182 5.01 -4.23 11.30
CA VAL A 182 5.13 -5.53 11.96
C VAL A 182 4.59 -5.40 13.37
N VAL A 183 3.54 -6.14 13.69
CA VAL A 183 2.88 -6.15 15.02
C VAL A 183 3.32 -7.34 15.87
N GLU A 184 3.74 -8.44 15.25
CA GLU A 184 4.32 -9.61 15.93
C GLU A 184 5.55 -10.11 15.16
N GLY A 185 6.54 -10.63 15.87
CA GLY A 185 7.74 -11.20 15.26
C GLY A 185 8.84 -10.19 14.91
N LEU A 186 8.92 -9.05 15.60
CA LEU A 186 10.00 -8.05 15.42
C LEU A 186 11.40 -8.66 15.52
N ASN A 187 11.59 -9.71 16.35
CA ASN A 187 12.85 -10.44 16.49
C ASN A 187 13.24 -11.21 15.22
N VAL A 188 12.31 -11.46 14.30
CA VAL A 188 12.61 -12.06 12.99
C VAL A 188 13.35 -11.06 12.11
N ILE A 189 12.99 -9.77 12.20
CA ILE A 189 13.71 -8.70 11.52
C ILE A 189 15.19 -8.72 11.95
N ASP A 190 15.44 -8.79 13.26
CA ASP A 190 16.81 -8.83 13.80
C ASP A 190 17.59 -10.06 13.32
N ARG A 191 16.92 -11.23 13.23
CA ARG A 191 17.54 -12.46 12.71
C ARG A 191 17.90 -12.36 11.23
N ILE A 192 17.07 -11.70 10.44
CA ILE A 192 17.34 -11.49 9.03
C ILE A 192 18.43 -10.41 8.86
N ALA A 193 18.35 -9.33 9.61
CA ALA A 193 19.26 -8.20 9.47
C ALA A 193 20.72 -8.55 9.82
N ARG A 194 20.96 -9.56 10.69
CA ARG A 194 22.29 -9.96 11.18
C ARG A 194 22.97 -11.07 10.39
N VAL A 195 22.41 -11.46 9.27
CA VAL A 195 23.07 -12.47 8.43
C VAL A 195 24.25 -11.88 7.68
N ASP A 196 25.21 -12.74 7.35
CA ASP A 196 26.33 -12.32 6.50
C ASP A 196 25.83 -11.92 5.12
N VAL A 197 26.35 -10.81 4.61
CA VAL A 197 25.97 -10.25 3.30
C VAL A 197 27.22 -10.08 2.42
N ASP A 198 27.01 -10.09 1.13
CA ASP A 198 28.07 -9.77 0.15
C ASP A 198 28.28 -8.24 0.02
N ARG A 199 29.19 -7.84 -0.88
CA ARG A 199 29.50 -6.41 -1.16
C ARG A 199 28.32 -5.60 -1.72
N TYR A 200 27.21 -6.24 -2.05
CA TYR A 200 25.98 -5.63 -2.56
C TYR A 200 24.83 -5.71 -1.56
N ASP A 201 25.13 -5.95 -0.29
CA ASP A 201 24.15 -6.13 0.78
C ASP A 201 23.22 -7.34 0.56
N ARG A 202 23.60 -8.35 -0.22
CA ARG A 202 22.80 -9.55 -0.47
C ARG A 202 23.16 -10.60 0.57
N PRO A 203 22.18 -11.23 1.23
CA PRO A 203 22.44 -12.36 2.12
C PRO A 203 23.24 -13.47 1.43
N MET A 204 24.30 -13.95 2.08
CA MET A 204 25.10 -15.08 1.59
C MET A 204 24.36 -16.43 1.72
N GLU A 205 23.37 -16.49 2.60
CA GLU A 205 22.42 -17.60 2.68
C GLU A 205 21.06 -17.20 2.11
N ASP A 206 20.34 -18.12 1.48
CA ASP A 206 19.04 -17.86 0.91
C ASP A 206 17.99 -17.59 2.00
N ILE A 207 17.55 -16.34 2.14
CA ILE A 207 16.43 -15.95 3.00
C ILE A 207 15.26 -15.57 2.10
N PHE A 208 14.19 -16.32 2.20
CA PHE A 208 13.04 -16.14 1.30
C PHE A 208 11.71 -16.18 2.03
N ILE A 209 10.72 -15.59 1.40
CA ILE A 209 9.32 -15.64 1.79
C ILE A 209 8.76 -16.98 1.30
N LYS A 210 8.32 -17.84 2.23
CA LYS A 210 7.68 -19.12 1.90
C LYS A 210 6.28 -18.89 1.38
N GLU A 211 5.52 -18.06 2.10
CA GLU A 211 4.16 -17.63 1.77
C GLU A 211 3.81 -16.36 2.54
N ILE A 212 2.83 -15.61 2.06
CA ILE A 212 2.14 -14.58 2.83
C ILE A 212 0.66 -14.94 2.87
N LYS A 213 0.09 -15.00 4.07
CA LYS A 213 -1.31 -15.39 4.26
C LYS A 213 -2.07 -14.41 5.14
N ALA A 214 -3.33 -14.18 4.81
CA ALA A 214 -4.22 -13.36 5.62
C ALA A 214 -4.44 -14.02 6.99
N VAL A 215 -4.51 -13.19 8.02
CA VAL A 215 -4.89 -13.59 9.37
C VAL A 215 -6.39 -13.37 9.52
N GLU A 216 -7.11 -14.39 9.95
CA GLU A 216 -8.55 -14.27 10.24
C GLU A 216 -8.77 -13.23 11.36
N PRO A 217 -9.72 -12.29 11.20
CA PRO A 217 -10.05 -11.35 12.26
C PRO A 217 -10.44 -12.10 13.53
N LYS A 218 -9.85 -11.72 14.66
CA LYS A 218 -10.21 -12.31 15.93
C LYS A 218 -11.70 -12.00 16.21
N PRO A 219 -12.55 -13.01 16.53
CA PRO A 219 -13.93 -12.75 16.85
C PRO A 219 -14.04 -11.70 17.97
N LEU A 220 -14.89 -10.69 17.74
CA LEU A 220 -15.17 -9.72 18.80
C LEU A 220 -15.64 -10.46 20.06
N PRO A 221 -15.16 -10.09 21.27
CA PRO A 221 -15.67 -10.66 22.49
C PRO A 221 -17.20 -10.42 22.54
N LYS A 222 -17.96 -11.49 22.77
CA LYS A 222 -19.41 -11.36 22.97
C LYS A 222 -19.64 -10.33 24.06
N PRO A 223 -20.58 -9.38 23.88
CA PRO A 223 -20.95 -8.48 24.95
C PRO A 223 -21.35 -9.31 26.18
N GLU A 224 -20.71 -9.04 27.31
CA GLU A 224 -21.12 -9.64 28.58
C GLU A 224 -22.60 -9.32 28.81
N PRO A 225 -23.41 -10.32 29.21
CA PRO A 225 -24.81 -10.04 29.57
C PRO A 225 -24.81 -8.99 30.68
N ALA A 226 -25.54 -7.88 30.44
CA ALA A 226 -25.72 -6.85 31.43
C ALA A 226 -26.26 -7.49 32.71
N ASP A 227 -25.49 -7.40 33.78
CA ASP A 227 -25.90 -7.85 35.11
C ASP A 227 -27.16 -7.06 35.54
N SER A 228 -28.29 -7.74 35.44
CA SER A 228 -29.61 -7.19 35.81
C SER A 228 -29.94 -7.40 37.32
N THR A 229 -28.92 -7.36 38.18
CA THR A 229 -29.11 -7.45 39.62
C THR A 229 -28.65 -6.18 40.33
N LYS A 230 -29.48 -5.13 40.27
CA LYS A 230 -29.59 -4.14 41.35
C LYS A 230 -31.00 -3.55 41.33
N THR A 231 -31.90 -4.29 41.93
CA THR A 231 -33.11 -3.70 42.52
C THR A 231 -33.19 -4.23 43.95
N GLU A 232 -32.80 -3.38 44.87
CA GLU A 232 -33.36 -3.25 46.22
C GLU A 232 -32.90 -1.93 46.83
#